data_9c837e4a59e8d8a711e8990c49707720
#
_entry.id   9c837e4a59e8d8a711e8990c49707720
#
_cell.length_a   1.000
_cell.length_b   1.000
_cell.length_c   1.000
_cell.angle_alpha   90.00
_cell.angle_beta   90.00
_cell.angle_gamma   90.00
#
_symmetry.space_group_name_H-M   'P 1'
#
loop_
_entity.id
_entity.type
_entity.pdbx_description
1 polymer ?
#
loop_
_entity_poly.entity_id
_entity_poly.type
_entity_poly.pdbx_seq_one_letter_code
_entity_poly.pdbx_strand_id
1 'polypeptide(L)'
;MAKDLLVGSTGFVGGNLAAKHAFAAVCHSTDIAAQFGAKPDLCVYAGVPAAMFLANADPDADLAVMAAARENLRQIAPKQLVLISSIAVYADSRGKDEQSPMTPDGLPAYGRNRLQLERWVREDYPNALI
;
A
#
# COMPACT_ATOMS: atom_id res chain seq x y z
N MET A 1 7.34 -22.11 -10.09
CA MET A 1 6.59 -22.15 -8.83
C MET A 1 6.12 -20.75 -8.49
N ALA A 2 4.80 -20.56 -8.32
CA ALA A 2 4.28 -19.27 -7.93
C ALA A 2 4.82 -18.90 -6.54
N LYS A 3 5.32 -17.67 -6.43
CA LYS A 3 5.79 -17.11 -5.16
C LYS A 3 4.93 -15.91 -4.85
N ASP A 4 4.36 -15.89 -3.67
CA ASP A 4 3.59 -14.74 -3.20
C ASP A 4 4.22 -14.17 -1.93
N LEU A 5 4.15 -12.85 -1.83
CA LEU A 5 4.70 -12.08 -0.73
C LEU A 5 3.60 -11.22 -0.11
N LEU A 6 3.49 -11.27 1.21
CA LEU A 6 2.66 -10.34 1.97
C LEU A 6 3.56 -9.35 2.72
N VAL A 7 3.37 -8.06 2.48
CA VAL A 7 4.00 -6.98 3.26
C VAL A 7 2.99 -6.42 4.23
N GLY A 8 3.38 -6.28 5.49
CA GLY A 8 2.51 -5.76 6.54
C GLY A 8 1.76 -6.84 7.30
N SER A 9 2.38 -8.00 7.51
CA SER A 9 1.76 -9.18 8.13
C SER A 9 1.34 -8.96 9.60
N THR A 10 1.83 -7.94 10.26
CA THR A 10 1.51 -7.63 11.67
C THR A 10 0.35 -6.63 11.83
N GLY A 11 -0.07 -5.97 10.76
CA GLY A 11 -1.21 -5.05 10.77
C GLY A 11 -2.55 -5.77 10.75
N PHE A 12 -3.64 -4.99 10.87
CA PHE A 12 -5.00 -5.56 10.90
C PHE A 12 -5.33 -6.31 9.62
N VAL A 13 -5.21 -5.67 8.46
CA VAL A 13 -5.52 -6.31 7.17
C VAL A 13 -4.52 -7.42 6.88
N GLY A 14 -3.23 -7.12 6.97
CA GLY A 14 -2.18 -8.10 6.69
C GLY A 14 -2.23 -9.32 7.59
N GLY A 15 -2.49 -9.12 8.90
CA GLY A 15 -2.65 -10.22 9.85
C GLY A 15 -3.84 -11.12 9.52
N ASN A 16 -4.96 -10.54 9.10
CA ASN A 16 -6.13 -11.32 8.67
C ASN A 16 -5.84 -12.10 7.38
N LEU A 17 -5.15 -11.50 6.43
CA LEU A 17 -4.75 -12.18 5.20
C LEU A 17 -3.79 -13.35 5.50
N ALA A 18 -2.79 -13.14 6.36
CA ALA A 18 -1.85 -14.19 6.75
C ALA A 18 -2.54 -15.36 7.46
N ALA A 19 -3.61 -15.09 8.23
CA ALA A 19 -4.39 -16.12 8.90
C ALA A 19 -5.23 -16.97 7.94
N LYS A 20 -5.56 -16.45 6.77
CA LYS A 20 -6.44 -17.10 5.79
C LYS A 20 -5.71 -17.69 4.60
N HIS A 21 -4.49 -17.28 4.34
CA HIS A 21 -3.70 -17.74 3.21
C HIS A 21 -2.25 -17.92 3.62
N ALA A 22 -1.66 -19.05 3.24
CA ALA A 22 -0.25 -19.35 3.50
C ALA A 22 0.62 -18.72 2.39
N PHE A 23 1.05 -17.48 2.61
CA PHE A 23 1.99 -16.81 1.69
C PHE A 23 3.36 -17.50 1.70
N ALA A 24 4.02 -17.54 0.56
CA ALA A 24 5.38 -18.11 0.46
C ALA A 24 6.39 -17.32 1.31
N ALA A 25 6.19 -15.99 1.42
CA ALA A 25 6.96 -15.13 2.30
C ALA A 25 6.07 -14.05 2.90
N VAL A 26 6.40 -13.61 4.12
CA VAL A 26 5.76 -12.50 4.80
C VAL A 26 6.83 -11.58 5.36
N CYS A 27 6.55 -10.29 5.38
CA CYS A 27 7.45 -9.32 6.00
C CYS A 27 6.69 -8.10 6.52
N HIS A 28 7.39 -7.25 7.22
CA HIS A 28 6.92 -5.95 7.68
C HIS A 28 8.03 -4.90 7.51
N SER A 29 7.79 -3.66 7.89
CA SER A 29 8.70 -2.55 7.60
C SER A 29 10.12 -2.75 8.11
N THR A 30 10.30 -3.48 9.22
CA THR A 30 11.63 -3.67 9.83
C THR A 30 12.49 -4.70 9.11
N ASP A 31 11.91 -5.62 8.32
CA ASP A 31 12.63 -6.68 7.63
C ASP A 31 12.35 -6.74 6.12
N ILE A 32 11.65 -5.74 5.58
CA ILE A 32 11.26 -5.71 4.17
C ILE A 32 12.48 -5.77 3.22
N ALA A 33 13.62 -5.24 3.65
CA ALA A 33 14.84 -5.24 2.84
C ALA A 33 15.30 -6.66 2.46
N ALA A 34 14.98 -7.67 3.25
CA ALA A 34 15.27 -9.06 2.93
C ALA A 34 14.56 -9.54 1.65
N GLN A 35 13.50 -8.84 1.23
CA GLN A 35 12.71 -9.17 0.04
C GLN A 35 13.17 -8.40 -1.22
N PHE A 36 14.15 -7.53 -1.11
CA PHE A 36 14.66 -6.79 -2.27
C PHE A 36 15.26 -7.75 -3.30
N GLY A 37 14.85 -7.60 -4.55
CA GLY A 37 15.27 -8.47 -5.62
C GLY A 37 14.53 -9.82 -5.69
N ALA A 38 13.55 -10.06 -4.81
CA ALA A 38 12.83 -11.34 -4.76
C ALA A 38 11.97 -11.59 -6.01
N LYS A 39 11.46 -10.54 -6.65
CA LYS A 39 10.63 -10.60 -7.86
C LYS A 39 9.48 -11.61 -7.72
N PRO A 40 8.64 -11.50 -6.65
CA PRO A 40 7.54 -12.43 -6.47
C PRO A 40 6.54 -12.34 -7.62
N ASP A 41 5.83 -13.44 -7.87
CA ASP A 41 4.77 -13.45 -8.87
C ASP A 41 3.61 -12.54 -8.44
N LEU A 42 3.35 -12.47 -7.14
CA LEU A 42 2.34 -11.61 -6.54
C LEU A 42 2.88 -10.99 -5.26
N CYS A 43 2.70 -9.70 -5.10
CA CYS A 43 2.91 -9.00 -3.82
C CYS A 43 1.60 -8.37 -3.38
N VAL A 44 1.18 -8.68 -2.16
CA VAL A 44 0.09 -7.97 -1.48
C VAL A 44 0.73 -7.00 -0.49
N TYR A 45 0.60 -5.70 -0.78
CA TYR A 45 1.18 -4.65 0.05
C TYR A 45 0.12 -4.09 1.00
N ALA A 46 0.18 -4.51 2.26
CA ALA A 46 -0.70 -4.10 3.35
C ALA A 46 0.08 -3.35 4.45
N GLY A 47 1.25 -2.80 4.10
CA GLY A 47 2.18 -2.18 5.05
C GLY A 47 2.01 -0.67 5.22
N VAL A 48 0.98 -0.06 4.62
CA VAL A 48 0.75 1.38 4.75
C VAL A 48 0.20 1.68 6.14
N PRO A 49 0.81 2.62 6.91
CA PRO A 49 0.32 2.95 8.24
C PRO A 49 -1.11 3.47 8.24
N ALA A 50 -1.89 3.10 9.26
CA ALA A 50 -3.30 3.48 9.40
C ALA A 50 -3.54 4.57 10.47
N ALA A 51 -2.50 5.16 11.03
CA ALA A 51 -2.60 6.18 12.08
C ALA A 51 -2.91 7.55 11.48
N MET A 52 -4.18 7.80 11.22
CA MET A 52 -4.65 9.03 10.55
C MET A 52 -4.22 10.30 11.28
N PHE A 53 -4.31 10.31 12.61
CA PHE A 53 -3.98 11.52 13.38
C PHE A 53 -2.48 11.85 13.30
N LEU A 54 -1.60 10.86 13.22
CA LEU A 54 -0.16 11.09 13.05
C LEU A 54 0.15 11.68 11.67
N ALA A 55 -0.47 11.13 10.63
CA ALA A 55 -0.31 11.63 9.26
C ALA A 55 -0.79 13.07 9.12
N ASN A 56 -1.91 13.41 9.73
CA ASN A 56 -2.46 14.77 9.68
C ASN A 56 -1.64 15.75 10.52
N ALA A 57 -0.99 15.27 11.59
CA ALA A 57 -0.13 16.10 12.43
C ALA A 57 1.23 16.40 11.78
N ASP A 58 1.77 15.47 10.99
CA ASP A 58 3.03 15.64 10.27
C ASP A 58 2.91 15.09 8.84
N PRO A 59 2.29 15.87 7.94
CA PRO A 59 2.07 15.43 6.55
C PRO A 59 3.32 15.08 5.78
N ASP A 60 4.43 15.77 6.01
CA ASP A 60 5.67 15.54 5.27
C ASP A 60 6.33 14.22 5.68
N ALA A 61 6.33 13.90 6.98
CA ALA A 61 6.81 12.61 7.46
C ALA A 61 5.95 11.47 6.92
N ASP A 62 4.63 11.64 6.88
CA ASP A 62 3.72 10.64 6.31
C ASP A 62 3.94 10.44 4.81
N LEU A 63 4.12 11.53 4.06
CA LEU A 63 4.43 11.44 2.63
C LEU A 63 5.76 10.72 2.39
N ALA A 64 6.76 10.95 3.24
CA ALA A 64 8.03 10.25 3.15
C ALA A 64 7.87 8.73 3.33
N VAL A 65 6.95 8.29 4.19
CA VAL A 65 6.62 6.87 4.35
C VAL A 65 5.98 6.32 3.06
N MET A 66 5.11 7.09 2.40
CA MET A 66 4.53 6.68 1.11
C MET A 66 5.60 6.58 0.01
N ALA A 67 6.54 7.52 -0.03
CA ALA A 67 7.66 7.48 -0.98
C ALA A 67 8.58 6.27 -0.71
N ALA A 68 8.81 5.94 0.56
CA ALA A 68 9.57 4.75 0.94
C ALA A 68 8.85 3.46 0.51
N ALA A 69 7.52 3.41 0.63
CA ALA A 69 6.73 2.27 0.15
C ALA A 69 6.91 2.08 -1.37
N ARG A 70 6.85 3.16 -2.13
CA ARG A 70 7.11 3.13 -3.59
C ARG A 70 8.50 2.56 -3.90
N GLU A 71 9.52 3.04 -3.20
CA GLU A 71 10.89 2.57 -3.41
C GLU A 71 11.05 1.10 -3.00
N ASN A 72 10.47 0.69 -1.89
CA ASN A 72 10.48 -0.71 -1.47
C ASN A 72 9.87 -1.61 -2.54
N LEU A 73 8.74 -1.21 -3.14
CA LEU A 73 8.12 -1.96 -4.21
C LEU A 73 9.01 -2.06 -5.45
N ARG A 74 9.74 -0.99 -5.79
CA ARG A 74 10.72 -1.03 -6.88
C ARG A 74 11.84 -2.03 -6.62
N GLN A 75 12.34 -2.09 -5.38
CA GLN A 75 13.38 -3.02 -4.98
C GLN A 75 12.88 -4.47 -4.93
N ILE A 76 11.65 -4.69 -4.50
CA ILE A 76 11.02 -6.03 -4.51
C ILE A 76 10.76 -6.49 -5.94
N ALA A 77 10.35 -5.58 -6.81
CA ALA A 77 10.06 -5.80 -8.23
C ALA A 77 9.05 -6.93 -8.47
N PRO A 78 7.84 -6.87 -7.88
CA PRO A 78 6.82 -7.90 -8.10
C PRO A 78 6.31 -7.90 -9.54
N LYS A 79 5.86 -9.05 -10.02
CA LYS A 79 5.22 -9.16 -11.33
C LYS A 79 3.79 -8.63 -11.30
N GLN A 80 3.06 -8.92 -10.24
CA GLN A 80 1.72 -8.40 -9.97
C GLN A 80 1.67 -7.81 -8.57
N LEU A 81 0.86 -6.76 -8.41
CA LEU A 81 0.74 -6.03 -7.16
C LEU A 81 -0.73 -5.85 -6.78
N VAL A 82 -1.03 -6.13 -5.51
CA VAL A 82 -2.26 -5.71 -4.84
C VAL A 82 -1.87 -4.72 -3.75
N LEU A 83 -2.37 -3.50 -3.84
CA LEU A 83 -2.16 -2.47 -2.82
C LEU A 83 -3.42 -2.34 -1.96
N ILE A 84 -3.27 -2.47 -0.66
CA ILE A 84 -4.33 -2.14 0.28
C ILE A 84 -4.24 -0.64 0.58
N SER A 85 -5.23 0.11 0.12
CA SER A 85 -5.32 1.56 0.31
C SER A 85 -6.39 1.92 1.35
N SER A 86 -7.09 3.01 1.17
CA SER A 86 -8.06 3.53 2.15
C SER A 86 -9.19 4.27 1.44
N ILE A 87 -10.40 4.18 1.98
CA ILE A 87 -11.53 5.00 1.52
C ILE A 87 -11.31 6.50 1.80
N ALA A 88 -10.35 6.84 2.64
CA ALA A 88 -10.00 8.23 2.93
C ALA A 88 -9.42 9.00 1.72
N VAL A 89 -9.18 8.31 0.60
CA VAL A 89 -8.85 8.96 -0.68
C VAL A 89 -10.03 9.74 -1.28
N TYR A 90 -11.24 9.53 -0.77
CA TYR A 90 -12.42 10.32 -1.14
C TYR A 90 -12.72 11.34 -0.04
N ALA A 91 -12.92 12.61 -0.42
CA ALA A 91 -13.31 13.67 0.53
C ALA A 91 -14.70 13.36 1.15
N ASP A 92 -15.61 12.81 0.35
CA ASP A 92 -16.88 12.24 0.79
C ASP A 92 -16.97 10.83 0.24
N SER A 93 -16.86 9.84 1.11
CA SER A 93 -16.84 8.43 0.72
C SER A 93 -18.23 7.83 0.47
N ARG A 94 -19.30 8.59 0.73
CA ARG A 94 -20.67 8.09 0.56
C ARG A 94 -20.97 7.84 -0.92
N GLY A 95 -21.45 6.63 -1.23
CA GLY A 95 -21.81 6.24 -2.58
C GLY A 95 -20.61 6.11 -3.54
N LYS A 96 -19.38 6.03 -3.03
CA LYS A 96 -18.15 5.87 -3.84
C LYS A 96 -17.76 4.40 -3.93
N ASP A 97 -17.15 4.07 -5.06
CA ASP A 97 -16.55 2.76 -5.31
C ASP A 97 -15.19 2.94 -6.01
N GLU A 98 -14.57 1.84 -6.40
CA GLU A 98 -13.25 1.84 -7.02
C GLU A 98 -13.22 2.51 -8.40
N GLN A 99 -14.39 2.71 -9.02
CA GLN A 99 -14.54 3.40 -10.31
C GLN A 99 -14.76 4.91 -10.16
N SER A 100 -15.05 5.37 -8.94
CA SER A 100 -15.38 6.78 -8.69
C SER A 100 -14.15 7.67 -8.87
N PRO A 101 -14.30 8.86 -9.49
CA PRO A 101 -13.18 9.80 -9.65
C PRO A 101 -12.60 10.25 -8.31
N MET A 102 -11.29 10.41 -8.26
CA MET A 102 -10.55 10.87 -7.08
C MET A 102 -9.79 12.15 -7.41
N THR A 103 -9.79 13.09 -6.45
CA THR A 103 -9.02 14.33 -6.53
C THR A 103 -8.39 14.63 -5.18
N PRO A 104 -7.18 15.23 -5.13
CA PRO A 104 -6.57 15.63 -3.86
C PRO A 104 -7.29 16.81 -3.19
N ASP A 105 -8.17 17.50 -3.90
CA ASP A 105 -8.86 18.68 -3.40
C ASP A 105 -9.77 18.32 -2.22
N GLY A 106 -9.64 19.08 -1.12
CA GLY A 106 -10.44 18.89 0.09
C GLY A 106 -10.02 17.71 0.95
N LEU A 107 -8.97 16.98 0.61
CA LEU A 107 -8.48 15.85 1.40
C LEU A 107 -7.57 16.32 2.54
N PRO A 108 -7.78 15.82 3.77
CA PRO A 108 -6.74 15.87 4.80
C PRO A 108 -5.49 15.12 4.35
N ALA A 109 -4.36 15.40 5.01
CA ALA A 109 -3.06 14.85 4.61
C ALA A 109 -3.05 13.32 4.53
N TYR A 110 -3.70 12.63 5.47
CA TYR A 110 -3.78 11.17 5.45
C TYR A 110 -4.32 10.66 4.12
N GLY A 111 -5.49 11.12 3.71
CA GLY A 111 -6.12 10.69 2.45
C GLY A 111 -5.36 11.16 1.23
N ARG A 112 -4.88 12.41 1.25
CA ARG A 112 -4.10 12.98 0.13
C ARG A 112 -2.83 12.17 -0.14
N ASN A 113 -2.10 11.80 0.91
CA ASN A 113 -0.86 11.06 0.76
C ASN A 113 -1.11 9.62 0.29
N ARG A 114 -2.20 8.97 0.74
CA ARG A 114 -2.58 7.63 0.24
C ARG A 114 -3.01 7.70 -1.21
N LEU A 115 -3.73 8.73 -1.62
CA LEU A 115 -4.05 8.95 -3.03
C LEU A 115 -2.77 9.14 -3.87
N GLN A 116 -1.77 9.85 -3.34
CA GLN A 116 -0.49 9.99 -4.02
C GLN A 116 0.20 8.64 -4.21
N LEU A 117 0.17 7.77 -3.20
CA LEU A 117 0.72 6.42 -3.33
C LEU A 117 -0.04 5.61 -4.39
N GLU A 118 -1.37 5.69 -4.42
CA GLU A 118 -2.17 5.02 -5.45
C GLU A 118 -1.76 5.48 -6.86
N ARG A 119 -1.54 6.78 -7.04
CA ARG A 119 -1.10 7.34 -8.32
C ARG A 119 0.27 6.83 -8.73
N TRP A 120 1.22 6.83 -7.81
CA TRP A 120 2.55 6.27 -8.06
C TRP A 120 2.49 4.78 -8.42
N VAL A 121 1.67 4.02 -7.71
CA VAL A 121 1.49 2.58 -7.98
C VAL A 121 0.88 2.36 -9.36
N ARG A 122 -0.10 3.16 -9.76
CA ARG A 122 -0.68 3.06 -11.11
C ARG A 122 0.31 3.38 -12.20
N GLU A 123 1.22 4.33 -11.96
CA GLU A 123 2.30 4.66 -12.89
C GLU A 123 3.29 3.51 -13.03
N ASP A 124 3.75 2.96 -11.90
CA ASP A 124 4.78 1.93 -11.86
C ASP A 124 4.23 0.54 -12.22
N TYR A 125 2.97 0.26 -11.87
CA TYR A 125 2.29 -1.03 -12.05
C TYR A 125 0.89 -0.82 -12.62
N PRO A 126 0.75 -0.60 -13.95
CA PRO A 126 -0.56 -0.29 -14.56
C PRO A 126 -1.63 -1.36 -14.33
N ASN A 127 -1.23 -2.60 -14.06
CA ASN A 127 -2.14 -3.73 -13.82
C ASN A 127 -2.38 -4.00 -12.32
N ALA A 128 -1.89 -3.13 -11.44
CA ALA A 128 -2.10 -3.31 -10.00
C ALA A 128 -3.59 -3.27 -9.65
N LEU A 129 -3.98 -4.10 -8.69
CA LEU A 129 -5.28 -4.00 -8.04
C LEU A 129 -5.13 -3.12 -6.78
N ILE A 130 -6.01 -2.15 -6.65
CA ILE A 130 -6.02 -1.24 -5.50
C ILE A 130 -7.38 -1.28 -4.83
#